data_6252557d8e46615758f1c569e635e33e
#
_entry.id   6252557d8e46615758f1c569e635e33e
#
_cell.length_a   1.000
_cell.length_b   1.000
_cell.length_c   1.000
_cell.angle_alpha   90.00
_cell.angle_beta   90.00
_cell.angle_gamma   90.00
#
_symmetry.space_group_name_H-M   'P 1'
#
loop_
_entity.id
_entity.type
_entity.pdbx_description
1 polymer ?
#
loop_
_entity_poly.entity_id
_entity_poly.type
_entity_poly.pdbx_seq_one_letter_code
_entity_poly.pdbx_strand_id
1 'polypeptide(L)'
;MKISRLFSVGAIMMAALLLASCTEKKFHLSGNIDNATDSLLYFENMSLNGPVTVDSVKLDKDGSFSFDEKAPENPEFYRLRIANQIINIAVDSTENITIKASYPTMSSQYDVKGSSECDKIKELALMQMNLQAQINALINNPNIPYQAEGDSIQRLLNAYKNTVKLQYIYKEPMRAYAYYALFQTIYVGNQTALIFDPRSRKEDVQVFAAVATSWDTYYPGSERG
;
A
#
# COMPACT_ATOMS: atom_id res chain seq x y z
N MET A 1 -65.26 18.88 10.86
CA MET A 1 -64.10 18.49 11.69
C MET A 1 -63.46 17.20 11.20
N LYS A 2 -63.19 17.06 9.87
CA LYS A 2 -62.56 15.85 9.26
C LYS A 2 -61.37 16.18 8.32
N ILE A 3 -61.02 17.44 8.11
CA ILE A 3 -59.97 17.87 7.14
C ILE A 3 -58.59 18.03 7.82
N SER A 4 -58.53 18.26 9.13
CA SER A 4 -57.26 18.48 9.85
C SER A 4 -56.44 17.22 10.15
N ARG A 5 -57.00 16.01 10.01
CA ARG A 5 -56.27 14.74 10.25
C ARG A 5 -55.52 14.20 9.03
N LEU A 6 -55.91 14.63 7.82
CA LEU A 6 -55.17 14.23 6.59
C LEU A 6 -53.84 14.99 6.39
N PHE A 7 -53.75 16.22 6.88
CA PHE A 7 -52.54 17.03 6.75
C PHE A 7 -51.41 16.56 7.69
N SER A 8 -51.73 16.01 8.84
CA SER A 8 -50.77 15.52 9.83
C SER A 8 -50.08 14.21 9.39
N VAL A 9 -50.77 13.34 8.64
CA VAL A 9 -50.21 12.06 8.18
C VAL A 9 -49.24 12.30 6.98
N GLY A 10 -49.57 13.25 6.08
CA GLY A 10 -48.70 13.62 4.97
C GLY A 10 -47.38 14.28 5.40
N ALA A 11 -47.39 15.10 6.46
CA ALA A 11 -46.20 15.76 6.98
C ALA A 11 -45.26 14.79 7.70
N ILE A 12 -45.77 13.74 8.37
CA ILE A 12 -44.97 12.71 9.05
C ILE A 12 -44.32 11.77 8.01
N MET A 13 -45.02 11.45 6.93
CA MET A 13 -44.47 10.60 5.86
C MET A 13 -43.39 11.30 5.03
N MET A 14 -43.45 12.64 4.89
CA MET A 14 -42.44 13.43 4.19
C MET A 14 -41.18 13.68 5.03
N ALA A 15 -41.31 13.73 6.38
CA ALA A 15 -40.18 13.83 7.28
C ALA A 15 -39.36 12.53 7.41
N ALA A 16 -39.99 11.36 7.18
CA ALA A 16 -39.29 10.07 7.21
C ALA A 16 -38.40 9.80 5.97
N LEU A 17 -38.64 10.50 4.85
CA LEU A 17 -37.86 10.38 3.62
C LEU A 17 -36.57 11.20 3.63
N LEU A 18 -36.39 12.10 4.58
CA LEU A 18 -35.19 12.94 4.68
C LEU A 18 -34.06 12.34 5.53
N LEU A 19 -34.27 11.15 6.14
CA LEU A 19 -33.27 10.48 6.98
C LEU A 19 -32.52 9.34 6.26
N ALA A 20 -32.75 9.13 4.96
CA ALA A 20 -31.86 8.33 4.14
C ALA A 20 -30.63 9.18 3.77
N SER A 21 -29.90 9.71 4.76
CA SER A 21 -28.56 10.18 4.60
C SER A 21 -27.73 8.95 4.20
N CYS A 22 -27.39 8.85 2.94
CA CYS A 22 -26.39 7.92 2.46
C CYS A 22 -25.09 8.26 3.20
N THR A 23 -24.83 7.63 4.33
CA THR A 23 -23.53 7.75 5.00
C THR A 23 -22.50 7.17 4.05
N GLU A 24 -21.70 8.05 3.47
CA GLU A 24 -20.60 7.65 2.61
C GLU A 24 -19.71 6.66 3.37
N LYS A 25 -19.46 5.50 2.76
CA LYS A 25 -18.59 4.50 3.36
C LYS A 25 -17.17 5.07 3.43
N LYS A 26 -16.54 4.99 4.60
CA LYS A 26 -15.18 5.49 4.83
C LYS A 26 -14.29 4.38 5.36
N PHE A 27 -13.01 4.49 5.10
CA PHE A 27 -11.98 3.78 5.85
C PHE A 27 -11.30 4.75 6.82
N HIS A 28 -10.69 4.20 7.86
CA HIS A 28 -10.02 4.95 8.91
C HIS A 28 -8.56 4.50 9.00
N LEU A 29 -7.64 5.45 8.95
CA LEU A 29 -6.22 5.22 9.12
C LEU A 29 -5.74 6.05 10.30
N SER A 30 -5.35 5.41 11.39
CA SER A 30 -4.92 6.09 12.60
C SER A 30 -3.69 5.47 13.21
N GLY A 31 -3.10 6.12 14.18
CA GLY A 31 -1.96 5.57 14.89
C GLY A 31 -1.10 6.58 15.60
N ASN A 32 0.15 6.18 15.80
CA ASN A 32 1.15 6.97 16.50
C ASN A 32 2.52 6.77 15.87
N ILE A 33 3.28 7.86 15.72
CA ILE A 33 4.68 7.83 15.29
C ILE A 33 5.53 8.52 16.37
N ASP A 34 6.17 7.70 17.19
CA ASP A 34 7.04 8.18 18.24
C ASP A 34 8.25 8.95 17.67
N ASN A 35 8.80 9.87 18.46
CA ASN A 35 9.99 10.67 18.12
C ASN A 35 9.83 11.52 16.85
N ALA A 36 8.61 11.83 16.44
CA ALA A 36 8.29 12.61 15.23
C ALA A 36 7.68 13.99 15.56
N THR A 37 7.87 14.50 16.77
CA THR A 37 7.36 15.82 17.19
C THR A 37 7.74 16.90 16.17
N ASP A 38 6.79 17.79 15.85
CA ASP A 38 6.90 18.85 14.86
C ASP A 38 7.12 18.40 13.41
N SER A 39 7.19 17.10 13.14
CA SER A 39 7.25 16.55 11.77
C SER A 39 5.91 16.69 11.07
N LEU A 40 5.96 16.91 9.75
CA LEU A 40 4.77 16.87 8.90
C LEU A 40 4.61 15.44 8.35
N LEU A 41 3.53 14.78 8.78
CA LEU A 41 3.12 13.48 8.26
C LEU A 41 2.19 13.70 7.07
N TYR A 42 2.59 13.20 5.91
CA TYR A 42 1.76 13.20 4.70
C TYR A 42 1.03 11.86 4.57
N PHE A 43 -0.24 11.92 4.24
CA PHE A 43 -1.04 10.82 3.74
C PHE A 43 -1.22 11.02 2.23
N GLU A 44 -0.74 10.08 1.43
CA GLU A 44 -0.66 10.22 -0.03
C GLU A 44 -1.31 9.01 -0.72
N ASN A 45 -2.14 9.26 -1.75
CA ASN A 45 -2.60 8.23 -2.67
C ASN A 45 -1.51 7.97 -3.71
N MET A 46 -1.24 6.70 -4.01
CA MET A 46 -0.28 6.26 -5.02
C MET A 46 -0.98 6.10 -6.37
N SER A 47 -1.36 7.21 -7.01
CA SER A 47 -2.00 7.20 -8.32
C SER A 47 -1.08 6.64 -9.41
N LEU A 48 -1.64 6.29 -10.58
CA LEU A 48 -0.85 5.83 -11.74
C LEU A 48 0.15 6.88 -12.25
N ASN A 49 -0.11 8.16 -11.96
CA ASN A 49 0.76 9.28 -12.34
C ASN A 49 1.73 9.70 -11.22
N GLY A 50 1.80 8.93 -10.15
CA GLY A 50 2.64 9.17 -8.99
C GLY A 50 1.86 9.58 -7.75
N PRO A 51 2.55 9.87 -6.64
CA PRO A 51 1.91 10.16 -5.36
C PRO A 51 1.20 11.51 -5.38
N VAL A 52 -0.04 11.52 -4.87
CA VAL A 52 -0.88 12.70 -4.68
C VAL A 52 -1.19 12.83 -3.20
N THR A 53 -0.91 13.99 -2.60
CA THR A 53 -1.24 14.24 -1.20
C THR A 53 -2.76 14.30 -1.03
N VAL A 54 -3.30 13.43 -0.18
CA VAL A 54 -4.71 13.39 0.22
C VAL A 54 -4.91 14.32 1.40
N ASP A 55 -4.07 14.16 2.44
CA ASP A 55 -4.11 14.96 3.66
C ASP A 55 -2.71 15.02 4.30
N SER A 56 -2.57 15.86 5.31
CA SER A 56 -1.35 15.95 6.10
C SER A 56 -1.63 16.49 7.51
N VAL A 57 -0.84 16.06 8.47
CA VAL A 57 -0.93 16.51 9.86
C VAL A 57 0.46 16.82 10.41
N LYS A 58 0.57 17.92 11.13
CA LYS A 58 1.77 18.21 11.94
C LYS A 58 1.64 17.46 13.26
N LEU A 59 2.57 16.53 13.48
CA LEU A 59 2.57 15.69 14.68
C LEU A 59 2.96 16.50 15.91
N ASP A 60 2.24 16.29 16.99
CA ASP A 60 2.57 16.82 18.32
C ASP A 60 3.48 15.87 19.12
N LYS A 61 3.56 16.05 20.44
CA LYS A 61 4.46 15.28 21.30
C LYS A 61 4.11 13.81 21.43
N ASP A 62 2.83 13.47 21.33
CA ASP A 62 2.37 12.07 21.41
C ASP A 62 2.40 11.36 20.05
N GLY A 63 2.67 12.11 18.95
CA GLY A 63 2.83 11.57 17.61
C GLY A 63 1.56 10.99 17.02
N SER A 64 0.39 11.25 17.61
CA SER A 64 -0.88 10.68 17.15
C SER A 64 -1.37 11.32 15.86
N PHE A 65 -2.01 10.50 15.03
CA PHE A 65 -2.66 10.93 13.80
C PHE A 65 -3.93 10.14 13.52
N SER A 66 -4.83 10.74 12.73
CA SER A 66 -6.04 10.09 12.22
C SER A 66 -6.44 10.71 10.89
N PHE A 67 -6.72 9.85 9.89
CA PHE A 67 -7.23 10.22 8.58
C PHE A 67 -8.48 9.41 8.28
N ASP A 68 -9.50 10.07 7.74
CA ASP A 68 -10.78 9.49 7.35
C ASP A 68 -11.03 9.79 5.89
N GLU A 69 -11.06 8.76 5.05
CA GLU A 69 -11.27 8.92 3.62
C GLU A 69 -12.40 8.03 3.11
N LYS A 70 -12.94 8.41 1.96
CA LYS A 70 -13.91 7.60 1.26
C LYS A 70 -13.34 6.22 0.95
N ALA A 71 -14.10 5.18 1.27
CA ALA A 71 -13.72 3.81 0.92
C ALA A 71 -13.62 3.66 -0.61
N PRO A 72 -12.54 3.09 -1.13
CA PRO A 72 -12.39 2.89 -2.57
C PRO A 72 -13.36 1.81 -3.08
N GLU A 73 -13.74 1.90 -4.35
CA GLU A 73 -14.56 0.89 -5.02
C GLU A 73 -13.77 -0.36 -5.39
N ASN A 74 -12.47 -0.18 -5.66
CA ASN A 74 -11.49 -1.22 -5.94
C ASN A 74 -10.28 -1.01 -5.04
N PRO A 75 -9.41 -2.02 -4.83
CA PRO A 75 -8.23 -1.85 -4.01
C PRO A 75 -7.36 -0.67 -4.46
N GLU A 76 -7.03 0.21 -3.53
CA GLU A 76 -6.23 1.40 -3.74
C GLU A 76 -4.99 1.42 -2.84
N PHE A 77 -3.95 2.11 -3.31
CA PHE A 77 -2.66 2.19 -2.63
C PHE A 77 -2.43 3.59 -2.09
N TYR A 78 -1.99 3.61 -0.85
CA TYR A 78 -1.64 4.83 -0.13
C TYR A 78 -0.27 4.68 0.51
N ARG A 79 0.26 5.78 1.03
CA ARG A 79 1.43 5.75 1.89
C ARG A 79 1.38 6.84 2.95
N LEU A 80 1.99 6.56 4.09
CA LEU A 80 2.37 7.56 5.08
C LEU A 80 3.83 7.95 4.82
N ARG A 81 4.13 9.25 4.85
CA ARG A 81 5.49 9.74 4.62
C ARG A 81 5.88 10.87 5.56
N ILE A 82 7.06 10.73 6.17
CA ILE A 82 7.80 11.82 6.84
C ILE A 82 9.18 11.87 6.18
N ALA A 83 9.53 12.98 5.54
CA ALA A 83 10.76 13.13 4.76
C ALA A 83 10.93 11.95 3.76
N ASN A 84 11.98 11.14 3.91
CA ASN A 84 12.26 9.95 3.09
C ASN A 84 11.79 8.63 3.72
N GLN A 85 11.13 8.68 4.87
CA GLN A 85 10.57 7.50 5.52
C GLN A 85 9.14 7.25 5.03
N ILE A 86 8.84 6.01 4.61
CA ILE A 86 7.59 5.64 3.95
C ILE A 86 7.04 4.36 4.56
N ILE A 87 5.73 4.32 4.82
CA ILE A 87 4.96 3.11 5.09
C ILE A 87 3.91 2.97 3.99
N ASN A 88 3.98 1.88 3.22
CA ASN A 88 3.01 1.61 2.17
C ASN A 88 1.77 0.91 2.74
N ILE A 89 0.60 1.25 2.22
CA ILE A 89 -0.71 0.83 2.69
C ILE A 89 -1.55 0.45 1.48
N ALA A 90 -2.36 -0.61 1.58
CA ALA A 90 -3.45 -0.85 0.65
C ALA A 90 -4.76 -0.87 1.40
N VAL A 91 -5.80 -0.36 0.77
CA VAL A 91 -7.18 -0.32 1.27
C VAL A 91 -8.08 -0.90 0.20
N ASP A 92 -8.91 -1.87 0.57
CA ASP A 92 -9.87 -2.50 -0.36
C ASP A 92 -11.33 -2.21 -0.01
N SER A 93 -11.60 -1.66 1.20
CA SER A 93 -12.95 -1.39 1.67
C SER A 93 -12.98 -0.39 2.85
N THR A 94 -13.90 -0.58 3.79
CA THR A 94 -14.11 0.24 5.00
C THR A 94 -13.25 -0.21 6.18
N GLU A 95 -11.96 -0.40 5.97
CA GLU A 95 -11.03 -0.89 6.98
C GLU A 95 -10.75 0.15 8.07
N ASN A 96 -10.40 -0.35 9.26
CA ASN A 96 -9.86 0.45 10.36
C ASN A 96 -8.40 0.05 10.56
N ILE A 97 -7.49 0.77 9.93
CA ILE A 97 -6.06 0.48 9.94
C ILE A 97 -5.39 1.29 11.05
N THR A 98 -4.64 0.61 11.90
CA THR A 98 -3.85 1.25 12.95
C THR A 98 -2.37 1.00 12.73
N ILE A 99 -1.58 2.07 12.74
CA ILE A 99 -0.12 2.00 12.57
C ILE A 99 0.58 2.55 13.80
N LYS A 100 1.60 1.83 14.28
CA LYS A 100 2.53 2.28 15.31
C LYS A 100 3.95 2.21 14.76
N ALA A 101 4.67 3.31 14.83
CA ALA A 101 6.03 3.41 14.31
C ALA A 101 6.87 4.36 15.17
N SER A 102 8.17 4.45 14.86
CA SER A 102 9.08 5.42 15.49
C SER A 102 9.96 6.06 14.41
N TYR A 103 10.05 7.38 14.41
CA TYR A 103 10.97 8.11 13.53
C TYR A 103 12.40 8.10 14.14
N PRO A 104 13.46 7.90 13.35
CA PRO A 104 13.52 7.88 11.89
C PRO A 104 13.46 6.47 11.25
N THR A 105 13.01 5.45 11.95
CA THR A 105 13.03 4.05 11.48
C THR A 105 11.66 3.55 11.02
N MET A 106 10.68 4.43 10.81
CA MET A 106 9.30 4.06 10.52
C MET A 106 9.12 3.22 9.25
N SER A 107 10.02 3.32 8.27
CA SER A 107 9.93 2.47 7.07
C SER A 107 10.22 0.99 7.32
N SER A 108 11.01 0.69 8.36
CA SER A 108 11.49 -0.68 8.65
C SER A 108 11.00 -1.24 9.98
N GLN A 109 10.59 -0.36 10.90
CA GLN A 109 10.16 -0.72 12.24
C GLN A 109 8.79 -0.09 12.53
N TYR A 110 7.74 -0.82 12.18
CA TYR A 110 6.37 -0.41 12.46
C TYR A 110 5.46 -1.62 12.66
N ASP A 111 4.37 -1.42 13.37
CA ASP A 111 3.29 -2.37 13.49
C ASP A 111 2.08 -1.86 12.72
N VAL A 112 1.38 -2.77 12.06
CA VAL A 112 0.11 -2.51 11.40
C VAL A 112 -0.94 -3.47 11.91
N LYS A 113 -2.18 -3.01 12.06
CA LYS A 113 -3.32 -3.83 12.48
C LYS A 113 -4.57 -3.40 11.71
N GLY A 114 -5.52 -4.31 11.56
CA GLY A 114 -6.82 -4.04 10.94
C GLY A 114 -6.88 -4.27 9.43
N SER A 115 -5.77 -4.69 8.79
CA SER A 115 -5.74 -5.04 7.36
C SER A 115 -4.72 -6.14 7.07
N SER A 116 -5.21 -7.27 6.55
CA SER A 116 -4.34 -8.37 6.10
C SER A 116 -3.52 -8.00 4.86
N GLU A 117 -4.00 -7.09 4.02
CA GLU A 117 -3.25 -6.54 2.89
C GLU A 117 -2.02 -5.78 3.37
N CYS A 118 -2.21 -4.90 4.36
CA CYS A 118 -1.12 -4.12 4.92
C CYS A 118 -0.08 -5.00 5.65
N ASP A 119 -0.50 -6.08 6.31
CA ASP A 119 0.42 -7.05 6.89
C ASP A 119 1.32 -7.68 5.81
N LYS A 120 0.75 -8.10 4.68
CA LYS A 120 1.49 -8.68 3.57
C LYS A 120 2.37 -7.67 2.84
N ILE A 121 1.92 -6.43 2.68
CA ILE A 121 2.73 -5.33 2.13
C ILE A 121 3.93 -5.05 3.04
N LYS A 122 3.74 -5.05 4.37
CA LYS A 122 4.85 -4.92 5.34
C LYS A 122 5.87 -6.04 5.17
N GLU A 123 5.43 -7.30 5.12
CA GLU A 123 6.32 -8.45 4.88
C GLU A 123 7.15 -8.25 3.60
N LEU A 124 6.50 -7.91 2.48
CA LEU A 124 7.15 -7.68 1.18
C LEU A 124 8.12 -6.49 1.22
N ALA A 125 7.76 -5.38 1.88
CA ALA A 125 8.63 -4.22 2.02
C ALA A 125 9.90 -4.57 2.81
N LEU A 126 9.76 -5.28 3.93
CA LEU A 126 10.91 -5.71 4.73
C LEU A 126 11.79 -6.73 3.99
N MET A 127 11.20 -7.65 3.25
CA MET A 127 11.95 -8.59 2.40
C MET A 127 12.75 -7.85 1.32
N GLN A 128 12.16 -6.86 0.67
CA GLN A 128 12.83 -6.05 -0.35
C GLN A 128 13.97 -5.20 0.26
N MET A 129 13.76 -4.61 1.44
CA MET A 129 14.82 -3.88 2.15
C MET A 129 15.99 -4.80 2.53
N ASN A 130 15.71 -6.03 2.97
CA ASN A 130 16.74 -7.02 3.26
C ASN A 130 17.50 -7.46 1.99
N LEU A 131 16.81 -7.67 0.86
CA LEU A 131 17.44 -7.92 -0.43
C LEU A 131 18.39 -6.78 -0.81
N GLN A 132 17.93 -5.53 -0.68
CA GLN A 132 18.75 -4.35 -0.97
C GLN A 132 20.00 -4.29 -0.09
N ALA A 133 19.85 -4.58 1.21
CA ALA A 133 20.99 -4.60 2.14
C ALA A 133 22.03 -5.67 1.74
N GLN A 134 21.58 -6.85 1.33
CA GLN A 134 22.47 -7.93 0.84
C GLN A 134 23.19 -7.54 -0.46
N ILE A 135 22.49 -6.91 -1.40
CA ILE A 135 23.08 -6.40 -2.65
C ILE A 135 24.14 -5.34 -2.32
N ASN A 136 23.83 -4.38 -1.46
CA ASN A 136 24.77 -3.35 -1.05
C ASN A 136 26.02 -3.94 -0.36
N ALA A 137 25.85 -4.98 0.44
CA ALA A 137 26.98 -5.67 1.08
C ALA A 137 27.90 -6.36 0.08
N LEU A 138 27.36 -6.90 -1.03
CA LEU A 138 28.17 -7.47 -2.12
C LEU A 138 28.95 -6.38 -2.87
N ILE A 139 28.27 -5.33 -3.29
CA ILE A 139 28.86 -4.22 -4.05
C ILE A 139 29.99 -3.52 -3.26
N ASN A 140 29.79 -3.37 -1.95
CA ASN A 140 30.77 -2.69 -1.08
C ASN A 140 31.88 -3.61 -0.57
N ASN A 141 31.96 -4.87 -0.99
CA ASN A 141 32.99 -5.80 -0.56
C ASN A 141 34.17 -5.85 -1.55
N PRO A 142 35.32 -5.23 -1.24
CA PRO A 142 36.47 -5.16 -2.15
C PRO A 142 37.12 -6.51 -2.42
N ASN A 143 36.80 -7.54 -1.65
CA ASN A 143 37.36 -8.89 -1.81
C ASN A 143 36.59 -9.76 -2.80
N ILE A 144 35.44 -9.30 -3.32
CA ILE A 144 34.64 -10.04 -4.30
C ILE A 144 35.01 -9.57 -5.70
N PRO A 145 35.52 -10.45 -6.59
CA PRO A 145 35.76 -10.11 -7.98
C PRO A 145 34.45 -9.70 -8.68
N TYR A 146 34.50 -8.72 -9.58
CA TYR A 146 33.35 -8.16 -10.29
C TYR A 146 32.42 -9.22 -10.90
N GLN A 147 33.02 -10.27 -11.54
CA GLN A 147 32.21 -11.36 -12.10
C GLN A 147 31.44 -12.13 -11.02
N ALA A 148 32.09 -12.44 -9.90
CA ALA A 148 31.45 -13.17 -8.78
C ALA A 148 30.41 -12.31 -8.05
N GLU A 149 30.58 -10.99 -8.03
CA GLU A 149 29.59 -10.04 -7.53
C GLU A 149 28.30 -10.13 -8.35
N GLY A 150 28.38 -9.99 -9.68
CA GLY A 150 27.23 -10.06 -10.58
C GLY A 150 26.47 -11.38 -10.47
N ASP A 151 27.19 -12.53 -10.42
CA ASP A 151 26.60 -13.85 -10.24
C ASP A 151 25.88 -13.98 -8.88
N SER A 152 26.44 -13.36 -7.85
CA SER A 152 25.86 -13.39 -6.51
C SER A 152 24.60 -12.55 -6.42
N ILE A 153 24.59 -11.35 -6.99
CA ILE A 153 23.40 -10.49 -7.09
C ILE A 153 22.30 -11.23 -7.86
N GLN A 154 22.62 -11.87 -8.99
CA GLN A 154 21.64 -12.62 -9.77
C GLN A 154 21.04 -13.80 -8.99
N ARG A 155 21.84 -14.52 -8.18
CA ARG A 155 21.32 -15.57 -7.27
C ARG A 155 20.37 -15.02 -6.23
N LEU A 156 20.69 -13.89 -5.58
CA LEU A 156 19.82 -13.23 -4.61
C LEU A 156 18.49 -12.81 -5.25
N LEU A 157 18.54 -12.19 -6.43
CA LEU A 157 17.35 -11.79 -7.17
C LEU A 157 16.48 -12.98 -7.54
N ASN A 158 17.07 -14.06 -8.04
CA ASN A 158 16.31 -15.26 -8.41
C ASN A 158 15.66 -15.92 -7.18
N ALA A 159 16.35 -15.98 -6.05
CA ALA A 159 15.79 -16.52 -4.80
C ALA A 159 14.61 -15.66 -4.32
N TYR A 160 14.78 -14.34 -4.31
CA TYR A 160 13.73 -13.39 -3.96
C TYR A 160 12.50 -13.55 -4.88
N LYS A 161 12.72 -13.49 -6.20
CA LYS A 161 11.64 -13.63 -7.20
C LYS A 161 10.88 -14.95 -7.03
N ASN A 162 11.57 -16.06 -6.82
CA ASN A 162 10.92 -17.34 -6.60
C ASN A 162 10.04 -17.35 -5.34
N THR A 163 10.54 -16.78 -4.23
CA THR A 163 9.76 -16.69 -3.00
C THR A 163 8.52 -15.81 -3.20
N VAL A 164 8.68 -14.61 -3.73
CA VAL A 164 7.58 -13.65 -3.92
C VAL A 164 6.55 -14.20 -4.92
N LYS A 165 7.00 -14.76 -6.03
CA LYS A 165 6.14 -15.35 -7.05
C LYS A 165 5.25 -16.47 -6.47
N LEU A 166 5.83 -17.39 -5.71
CA LEU A 166 5.12 -18.59 -5.21
C LEU A 166 4.29 -18.31 -3.96
N GLN A 167 4.77 -17.44 -3.05
CA GLN A 167 4.13 -17.22 -1.76
C GLN A 167 3.12 -16.08 -1.75
N TYR A 168 3.27 -15.11 -2.65
CA TYR A 168 2.45 -13.91 -2.68
C TYR A 168 1.67 -13.77 -4.00
N ILE A 169 2.34 -13.86 -5.17
CA ILE A 169 1.69 -13.51 -6.43
C ILE A 169 0.77 -14.64 -6.93
N TYR A 170 1.30 -15.84 -7.14
CA TYR A 170 0.51 -16.94 -7.72
C TYR A 170 -0.50 -17.54 -6.76
N LYS A 171 -0.31 -17.34 -5.46
CA LYS A 171 -1.23 -17.84 -4.45
C LYS A 171 -2.58 -17.13 -4.49
N GLU A 172 -2.55 -15.80 -4.60
CA GLU A 172 -3.75 -14.95 -4.61
C GLU A 172 -3.50 -13.71 -5.51
N PRO A 173 -3.48 -13.89 -6.84
CA PRO A 173 -3.06 -12.83 -7.78
C PRO A 173 -4.01 -11.62 -7.82
N MET A 174 -5.26 -11.76 -7.33
CA MET A 174 -6.22 -10.66 -7.22
C MET A 174 -5.96 -9.73 -6.04
N ARG A 175 -5.10 -10.11 -5.09
CA ARG A 175 -4.87 -9.33 -3.87
C ARG A 175 -4.01 -8.09 -4.12
N ALA A 176 -4.24 -7.02 -3.34
CA ALA A 176 -3.48 -5.78 -3.45
C ALA A 176 -1.98 -6.00 -3.20
N TYR A 177 -1.60 -6.86 -2.24
CA TYR A 177 -0.19 -7.18 -2.01
C TYR A 177 0.48 -7.88 -3.20
N ALA A 178 -0.24 -8.68 -3.99
CA ALA A 178 0.30 -9.30 -5.21
C ALA A 178 0.59 -8.24 -6.29
N TYR A 179 -0.31 -7.27 -6.45
CA TYR A 179 -0.09 -6.11 -7.32
C TYR A 179 1.12 -5.28 -6.83
N TYR A 180 1.18 -4.96 -5.54
CA TYR A 180 2.32 -4.24 -4.94
C TYR A 180 3.67 -4.92 -5.22
N ALA A 181 3.71 -6.25 -5.13
CA ALA A 181 4.93 -7.02 -5.36
C ALA A 181 5.51 -6.88 -6.77
N LEU A 182 4.67 -6.64 -7.80
CA LEU A 182 5.12 -6.46 -9.19
C LEU A 182 6.01 -5.22 -9.38
N PHE A 183 5.74 -4.16 -8.60
CA PHE A 183 6.36 -2.86 -8.77
C PHE A 183 7.51 -2.59 -7.79
N GLN A 184 7.94 -3.60 -7.05
CA GLN A 184 9.11 -3.47 -6.18
C GLN A 184 10.39 -3.29 -6.99
N THR A 185 11.25 -2.40 -6.51
CA THR A 185 12.50 -2.03 -7.18
C THR A 185 13.71 -2.30 -6.30
N ILE A 186 14.86 -2.40 -6.94
CA ILE A 186 16.18 -2.40 -6.29
C ILE A 186 17.05 -1.31 -6.91
N TYR A 187 18.08 -0.93 -6.17
CA TYR A 187 19.15 -0.08 -6.63
C TYR A 187 20.42 -0.90 -6.82
N VAL A 188 21.02 -0.78 -8.00
CA VAL A 188 22.34 -1.36 -8.30
C VAL A 188 23.23 -0.22 -8.79
N GLY A 189 24.17 0.20 -7.96
CA GLY A 189 24.89 1.45 -8.17
C GLY A 189 23.93 2.65 -8.17
N ASN A 190 23.94 3.44 -9.24
CA ASN A 190 23.06 4.62 -9.40
C ASN A 190 21.80 4.33 -10.24
N GLN A 191 21.50 3.07 -10.50
CA GLN A 191 20.36 2.68 -11.33
C GLN A 191 19.27 2.03 -10.49
N THR A 192 18.02 2.40 -10.77
CA THR A 192 16.85 1.74 -10.24
C THR A 192 16.33 0.72 -11.25
N ALA A 193 16.09 -0.50 -10.82
CA ALA A 193 15.54 -1.56 -11.65
C ALA A 193 14.32 -2.21 -10.98
N LEU A 194 13.33 -2.58 -11.79
CA LEU A 194 12.24 -3.45 -11.33
C LEU A 194 12.81 -4.84 -11.00
N ILE A 195 12.36 -5.42 -9.89
CA ILE A 195 12.69 -6.80 -9.55
C ILE A 195 12.03 -7.75 -10.55
N PHE A 196 10.75 -7.56 -10.84
CA PHE A 196 10.04 -8.21 -11.95
C PHE A 196 9.98 -7.24 -13.13
N ASP A 197 10.74 -7.50 -14.20
CA ASP A 197 10.75 -6.62 -15.37
C ASP A 197 10.21 -7.36 -16.62
N PRO A 198 8.93 -7.12 -16.99
CA PRO A 198 8.32 -7.78 -18.14
C PRO A 198 8.92 -7.36 -19.49
N ARG A 199 9.70 -6.26 -19.55
CA ARG A 199 10.34 -5.78 -20.78
C ARG A 199 11.62 -6.52 -21.08
N SER A 200 12.33 -7.00 -20.04
CA SER A 200 13.63 -7.65 -20.20
C SER A 200 13.62 -9.16 -19.97
N ARG A 201 12.54 -9.71 -19.37
CA ARG A 201 12.47 -11.14 -19.03
C ARG A 201 11.10 -11.75 -19.38
N LYS A 202 11.10 -12.76 -20.23
CA LYS A 202 9.89 -13.45 -20.66
C LYS A 202 9.13 -14.11 -19.50
N GLU A 203 9.85 -14.63 -18.50
CA GLU A 203 9.24 -15.24 -17.32
C GLU A 203 8.47 -14.23 -16.48
N ASP A 204 8.91 -12.97 -16.45
CA ASP A 204 8.24 -11.90 -15.70
C ASP A 204 6.94 -11.47 -16.39
N VAL A 205 6.83 -11.57 -17.71
CA VAL A 205 5.57 -11.33 -18.43
C VAL A 205 4.44 -12.21 -17.89
N GLN A 206 4.72 -13.48 -17.57
CA GLN A 206 3.72 -14.40 -17.03
C GLN A 206 3.26 -13.98 -15.62
N VAL A 207 4.17 -13.42 -14.82
CA VAL A 207 3.86 -12.93 -13.48
C VAL A 207 2.91 -11.72 -13.54
N PHE A 208 3.20 -10.77 -14.44
CA PHE A 208 2.33 -9.63 -14.69
C PHE A 208 0.98 -10.05 -15.26
N ALA A 209 0.97 -10.97 -16.24
CA ALA A 209 -0.26 -11.47 -16.85
C ALA A 209 -1.18 -12.16 -15.83
N ALA A 210 -0.62 -12.91 -14.88
CA ALA A 210 -1.41 -13.56 -13.83
C ALA A 210 -2.16 -12.54 -12.96
N VAL A 211 -1.48 -11.46 -12.55
CA VAL A 211 -2.10 -10.39 -11.74
C VAL A 211 -3.10 -9.59 -12.59
N ALA A 212 -2.70 -9.13 -13.78
CA ALA A 212 -3.57 -8.32 -14.64
C ALA A 212 -4.88 -9.05 -15.00
N THR A 213 -4.80 -10.33 -15.42
CA THR A 213 -5.99 -11.14 -15.69
C THR A 213 -6.90 -11.31 -14.47
N SER A 214 -6.30 -11.49 -13.30
CA SER A 214 -7.06 -11.62 -12.06
C SER A 214 -7.72 -10.31 -11.68
N TRP A 215 -7.02 -9.19 -11.80
CA TRP A 215 -7.56 -7.86 -11.49
C TRP A 215 -8.70 -7.49 -12.43
N ASP A 216 -8.56 -7.71 -13.75
CA ASP A 216 -9.63 -7.50 -14.73
C ASP A 216 -10.88 -8.33 -14.40
N THR A 217 -10.69 -9.54 -13.89
CA THR A 217 -11.79 -10.45 -13.51
C THR A 217 -12.47 -10.03 -12.20
N TYR A 218 -11.72 -9.68 -11.17
CA TYR A 218 -12.25 -9.40 -9.83
C TYR A 218 -12.64 -7.93 -9.62
N TYR A 219 -12.00 -7.02 -10.34
CA TYR A 219 -12.20 -5.58 -10.26
C TYR A 219 -12.42 -4.96 -11.64
N PRO A 220 -13.50 -5.37 -12.36
CA PRO A 220 -13.76 -4.89 -13.71
C PRO A 220 -13.95 -3.37 -13.72
N GLY A 221 -13.21 -2.69 -14.58
CA GLY A 221 -13.20 -1.23 -14.66
C GLY A 221 -12.25 -0.53 -13.70
N SER A 222 -11.43 -1.28 -12.95
CA SER A 222 -10.31 -0.69 -12.22
C SER A 222 -9.28 -0.09 -13.18
N GLU A 223 -8.80 1.12 -12.91
CA GLU A 223 -7.72 1.74 -13.70
C GLU A 223 -6.38 0.98 -13.63
N ARG A 224 -6.27 0.02 -12.69
CA ARG A 224 -5.04 -0.77 -12.43
C ARG A 224 -5.06 -2.16 -13.07
N GLY A 225 -6.22 -2.59 -13.57
CA GLY A 225 -6.41 -3.89 -14.23
C GLY A 225 -6.12 -3.85 -15.73
#